data_2d47fb13901115ded15cc790c2431835
#
_entry.id   2d47fb13901115ded15cc790c2431835
#
_cell.length_a   1.000
_cell.length_b   1.000
_cell.length_c   1.000
_cell.angle_alpha   90.00
_cell.angle_beta   90.00
_cell.angle_gamma   90.00
#
_symmetry.space_group_name_H-M   'P 1'
#
loop_
_entity.id
_entity.type
_entity.pdbx_description
1 polymer ?
#
loop_
_entity_poly.entity_id
_entity_poly.type
_entity_poly.pdbx_seq_one_letter_code
_entity_poly.pdbx_strand_id
1 'polypeptide(L)'
;YFDDNPFKPSAIVYPLLNSTADLSNTSELQWEYWDAEKYGIMDGEGKLLSEIPNPYGIIPFVFTHREDQIDSFYVEGASDIVNCNEQVNIALTEMNLGMRFNMFGQPWVNGLRADQSMLRAGSNTILDMGEDGVYNITSPQGNIMEAIENIRFQIELVALNNHLFVQFSESGGEVPSGISLMIKDLDRKEDYYDDIALWRLYEKEFYNVERVIAEYNGISLPEEFGVDFEEVEYPKTIQDQIMKDDFDIKNNLITRAKIMARDNKDLTTEQAQRIIDENKTVNEQENPVINEVKNNN
;
A
#
# COMPACT_ATOMS: atom_id res chain seq x y z
N TYR A 1 18.76 -22.44 -1.32
CA TYR A 1 20.17 -22.86 -1.38
C TYR A 1 20.78 -22.33 -2.67
N PHE A 2 22.06 -21.96 -2.63
CA PHE A 2 22.82 -21.41 -3.76
C PHE A 2 24.13 -22.19 -3.88
N ASP A 3 24.48 -22.55 -5.12
CA ASP A 3 25.77 -23.18 -5.39
C ASP A 3 26.78 -22.10 -5.85
N ASP A 4 27.10 -22.10 -7.15
CA ASP A 4 28.11 -21.18 -7.71
C ASP A 4 27.62 -19.77 -8.00
N ASN A 5 26.29 -19.59 -8.14
CA ASN A 5 25.69 -18.30 -8.46
C ASN A 5 24.84 -17.78 -7.28
N PRO A 6 25.28 -16.72 -6.59
CA PRO A 6 24.55 -16.17 -5.45
C PRO A 6 23.19 -15.54 -5.80
N PHE A 7 22.90 -15.33 -7.09
CA PHE A 7 21.65 -14.74 -7.57
C PHE A 7 20.65 -15.77 -8.10
N LYS A 8 21.09 -17.02 -8.29
CA LYS A 8 20.22 -18.08 -8.80
C LYS A 8 20.17 -19.24 -7.85
N PRO A 9 19.03 -19.49 -7.18
CA PRO A 9 18.88 -20.62 -6.30
C PRO A 9 19.02 -21.95 -7.04
N SER A 10 19.78 -22.86 -6.47
CA SER A 10 19.91 -24.25 -6.93
C SER A 10 18.84 -25.16 -6.37
N ALA A 11 18.26 -24.79 -5.23
CA ALA A 11 17.15 -25.50 -4.60
C ALA A 11 16.30 -24.55 -3.75
N ILE A 12 15.02 -24.87 -3.63
CA ILE A 12 14.04 -24.16 -2.82
C ILE A 12 13.49 -25.10 -1.77
N VAL A 13 13.31 -24.58 -0.57
CA VAL A 13 12.66 -25.27 0.54
C VAL A 13 11.66 -24.32 1.19
N TYR A 14 10.42 -24.79 1.36
CA TYR A 14 9.38 -24.00 2.01
C TYR A 14 8.49 -24.90 2.89
N PRO A 15 7.89 -24.36 3.98
CA PRO A 15 7.05 -25.13 4.87
C PRO A 15 5.73 -25.51 4.20
N LEU A 16 5.32 -26.77 4.33
CA LEU A 16 3.98 -27.22 4.01
C LEU A 16 3.02 -26.77 5.12
N LEU A 17 2.21 -25.75 4.82
CA LEU A 17 1.19 -25.25 5.72
C LEU A 17 -0.04 -26.17 5.70
N ASN A 18 0.02 -27.24 6.47
CA ASN A 18 -1.19 -27.99 6.79
C ASN A 18 -2.03 -27.18 7.79
N SER A 19 -3.32 -27.10 7.60
CA SER A 19 -4.26 -26.30 8.41
C SER A 19 -4.28 -26.60 9.92
N THR A 20 -3.52 -27.60 10.38
CA THR A 20 -3.42 -28.05 11.76
C THR A 20 -2.00 -27.94 12.33
N ALA A 21 -1.02 -27.50 11.53
CA ALA A 21 0.36 -27.39 12.00
C ALA A 21 0.56 -26.15 12.86
N ASP A 22 1.10 -26.31 14.05
CA ASP A 22 1.53 -25.20 14.88
C ASP A 22 2.87 -24.67 14.35
N LEU A 23 2.85 -23.49 13.75
CA LEU A 23 4.03 -22.81 13.19
C LEU A 23 5.12 -22.52 14.25
N SER A 24 4.79 -22.60 15.54
CA SER A 24 5.75 -22.42 16.62
C SER A 24 6.61 -23.68 16.87
N ASN A 25 6.18 -24.84 16.38
CA ASN A 25 6.89 -26.10 16.55
C ASN A 25 7.52 -26.58 15.23
N THR A 26 8.73 -26.11 14.94
CA THR A 26 9.44 -26.41 13.69
C THR A 26 9.71 -27.90 13.47
N SER A 27 9.75 -28.72 14.54
CA SER A 27 9.98 -30.14 14.42
C SER A 27 8.78 -30.96 13.90
N GLU A 28 7.58 -30.39 13.97
CA GLU A 28 6.33 -30.96 13.42
C GLU A 28 6.02 -30.51 12.01
N LEU A 29 6.73 -29.48 11.52
CA LEU A 29 6.54 -28.98 10.19
C LEU A 29 7.14 -29.91 9.15
N GLN A 30 6.40 -30.14 8.09
CA GLN A 30 6.93 -30.75 6.87
C GLN A 30 7.36 -29.64 5.92
N TRP A 31 8.44 -29.90 5.19
CA TRP A 31 9.01 -28.96 4.24
C TRP A 31 8.98 -29.56 2.85
N GLU A 32 8.57 -28.80 1.88
CA GLU A 32 8.68 -29.18 0.48
C GLU A 32 10.00 -28.66 -0.08
N TYR A 33 10.68 -29.53 -0.83
CA TYR A 33 11.97 -29.28 -1.45
C TYR A 33 11.84 -29.42 -2.96
N TRP A 34 12.44 -28.49 -3.70
CA TRP A 34 12.52 -28.48 -5.16
C TRP A 34 13.92 -28.15 -5.64
N ASP A 35 14.45 -28.94 -6.56
CA ASP A 35 15.57 -28.60 -7.42
C ASP A 35 15.23 -28.89 -8.89
N ALA A 36 16.20 -28.74 -9.81
CA ALA A 36 15.97 -29.00 -11.24
C ALA A 36 15.75 -30.50 -11.56
N GLU A 37 16.24 -31.41 -10.73
CA GLU A 37 16.21 -32.86 -10.97
C GLU A 37 15.08 -33.55 -10.22
N LYS A 38 14.75 -33.06 -9.02
CA LYS A 38 13.83 -33.73 -8.11
C LYS A 38 13.08 -32.76 -7.22
N TYR A 39 11.97 -33.26 -6.67
CA TYR A 39 11.22 -32.61 -5.60
C TYR A 39 10.77 -33.62 -4.57
N GLY A 40 10.45 -33.19 -3.37
CA GLY A 40 10.06 -34.08 -2.30
C GLY A 40 9.67 -33.38 -1.02
N ILE A 41 9.39 -34.19 -0.01
CA ILE A 41 8.99 -33.72 1.31
C ILE A 41 10.06 -34.13 2.33
N MET A 42 10.44 -33.19 3.18
CA MET A 42 11.35 -33.35 4.31
C MET A 42 10.60 -33.17 5.64
N ASP A 43 11.08 -33.78 6.69
CA ASP A 43 10.65 -33.44 8.05
C ASP A 43 11.38 -32.22 8.61
N GLY A 44 10.99 -31.77 9.82
CA GLY A 44 11.59 -30.62 10.48
C GLY A 44 13.09 -30.80 10.84
N GLU A 45 13.63 -31.99 10.77
CA GLU A 45 15.04 -32.29 10.97
C GLU A 45 15.86 -32.32 9.67
N GLY A 46 15.18 -32.09 8.52
CA GLY A 46 15.79 -32.10 7.19
C GLY A 46 15.95 -33.49 6.57
N LYS A 47 15.30 -34.52 7.14
CA LYS A 47 15.32 -35.86 6.59
C LYS A 47 14.26 -35.99 5.50
N LEU A 48 14.66 -36.50 4.37
CA LEU A 48 13.79 -36.73 3.21
C LEU A 48 12.78 -37.85 3.51
N LEU A 49 11.49 -37.53 3.46
CA LEU A 49 10.38 -38.45 3.65
C LEU A 49 9.92 -39.06 2.32
N SER A 50 9.91 -38.26 1.27
CA SER A 50 9.59 -38.69 -0.10
C SER A 50 10.42 -37.91 -1.11
N GLU A 51 10.76 -38.55 -2.23
CA GLU A 51 11.50 -37.95 -3.33
C GLU A 51 10.94 -38.45 -4.65
N ILE A 52 10.69 -37.54 -5.59
CA ILE A 52 10.14 -37.84 -6.90
C ILE A 52 10.93 -37.04 -7.93
N PRO A 53 11.28 -37.62 -9.10
CA PRO A 53 11.92 -36.85 -10.17
C PRO A 53 11.09 -35.63 -10.58
N ASN A 54 11.75 -34.48 -10.73
CA ASN A 54 11.10 -33.28 -11.23
C ASN A 54 10.83 -33.42 -12.74
N PRO A 55 9.56 -33.46 -13.15
CA PRO A 55 9.21 -33.71 -14.55
C PRO A 55 9.52 -32.52 -15.47
N TYR A 56 9.76 -31.34 -14.92
CA TYR A 56 9.94 -30.11 -15.66
C TYR A 56 11.39 -29.82 -16.01
N GLY A 57 12.36 -30.41 -15.30
CA GLY A 57 13.78 -30.14 -15.48
C GLY A 57 14.24 -28.73 -15.14
N ILE A 58 13.34 -27.95 -14.53
CA ILE A 58 13.58 -26.60 -14.02
C ILE A 58 12.98 -26.46 -12.63
N ILE A 59 13.42 -25.47 -11.87
CA ILE A 59 12.77 -25.06 -10.63
C ILE A 59 11.53 -24.23 -11.02
N PRO A 60 10.29 -24.69 -10.76
CA PRO A 60 9.06 -24.05 -11.24
C PRO A 60 8.64 -22.85 -10.39
N PHE A 61 9.60 -21.98 -10.08
CA PHE A 61 9.40 -20.80 -9.26
C PHE A 61 10.07 -19.60 -9.90
N VAL A 62 9.41 -18.47 -9.83
CA VAL A 62 9.97 -17.18 -10.23
C VAL A 62 10.15 -16.32 -8.99
N PHE A 63 11.34 -15.74 -8.86
CA PHE A 63 11.69 -14.90 -7.72
C PHE A 63 11.49 -13.45 -8.09
N THR A 64 10.55 -12.81 -7.43
CA THR A 64 10.27 -11.39 -7.64
C THR A 64 10.87 -10.56 -6.52
N HIS A 65 11.59 -9.52 -6.88
CA HIS A 65 12.17 -8.56 -5.96
C HIS A 65 11.64 -7.17 -6.32
N ARG A 66 11.57 -6.29 -5.33
CA ARG A 66 11.16 -4.91 -5.55
C ARG A 66 12.20 -4.10 -6.32
N GLU A 67 13.46 -4.44 -6.13
CA GLU A 67 14.60 -3.74 -6.72
C GLU A 67 15.54 -4.74 -7.39
N ASP A 68 16.38 -4.26 -8.31
CA ASP A 68 17.41 -5.06 -8.93
C ASP A 68 18.38 -5.61 -7.89
N GLN A 69 18.74 -6.88 -8.06
CA GLN A 69 19.72 -7.55 -7.19
C GLN A 69 21.13 -7.09 -7.59
N ILE A 70 21.82 -6.38 -6.71
CA ILE A 70 23.18 -5.89 -6.96
C ILE A 70 24.22 -6.82 -6.31
N ASP A 71 24.12 -7.03 -5.01
CA ASP A 71 25.14 -7.72 -4.20
C ASP A 71 24.62 -9.01 -3.56
N SER A 72 23.32 -9.20 -3.45
CA SER A 72 22.67 -10.30 -2.74
C SER A 72 21.38 -10.70 -3.41
N PHE A 73 21.03 -11.99 -3.30
CA PHE A 73 19.70 -12.47 -3.72
C PHE A 73 18.58 -11.83 -2.87
N TYR A 74 18.81 -11.67 -1.58
CA TYR A 74 17.87 -11.01 -0.70
C TYR A 74 18.15 -9.51 -0.70
N VAL A 75 17.22 -8.76 -1.24
CA VAL A 75 17.24 -7.29 -1.17
C VAL A 75 16.82 -6.88 0.24
N GLU A 76 17.44 -5.82 0.77
CA GLU A 76 17.02 -5.25 2.06
C GLU A 76 15.56 -4.81 1.98
N GLY A 77 14.76 -5.30 2.92
CA GLY A 77 13.35 -4.94 3.00
C GLY A 77 13.14 -3.55 3.61
N ALA A 78 11.88 -3.18 3.80
CA ALA A 78 11.46 -1.91 4.40
C ALA A 78 11.77 -1.83 5.91
N SER A 79 13.05 -1.97 6.27
CA SER A 79 13.52 -1.94 7.67
C SER A 79 13.27 -0.59 8.33
N ASP A 80 13.33 0.50 7.57
CA ASP A 80 13.02 1.86 8.01
C ASP A 80 11.54 2.01 8.40
N ILE A 81 10.61 1.44 7.62
CA ILE A 81 9.16 1.41 7.94
C ILE A 81 8.91 0.63 9.24
N VAL A 82 9.53 -0.55 9.37
CA VAL A 82 9.37 -1.41 10.56
C VAL A 82 9.91 -0.69 11.79
N ASN A 83 11.12 -0.13 11.71
CA ASN A 83 11.75 0.60 12.80
C ASN A 83 10.94 1.86 13.17
N CYS A 84 10.45 2.61 12.20
CA CYS A 84 9.60 3.77 12.44
C CYS A 84 8.30 3.38 13.15
N ASN A 85 7.65 2.31 12.69
CA ASN A 85 6.42 1.81 13.33
C ASN A 85 6.66 1.44 14.80
N GLU A 86 7.77 0.78 15.10
CA GLU A 86 8.13 0.44 16.48
C GLU A 86 8.36 1.70 17.32
N GLN A 87 9.15 2.66 16.84
CA GLN A 87 9.43 3.92 17.53
C GLN A 87 8.17 4.77 17.73
N VAL A 88 7.30 4.86 16.73
CA VAL A 88 6.02 5.57 16.84
C VAL A 88 5.13 4.93 17.91
N ASN A 89 5.05 3.59 17.97
CA ASN A 89 4.26 2.91 18.98
C ASN A 89 4.80 3.15 20.41
N ILE A 90 6.12 3.17 20.56
CA ILE A 90 6.76 3.52 21.85
C ILE A 90 6.44 4.96 22.21
N ALA A 91 6.65 5.91 21.30
CA ALA A 91 6.40 7.33 21.52
C ALA A 91 4.92 7.62 21.85
N LEU A 92 3.97 6.97 21.19
CA LEU A 92 2.54 7.08 21.52
C LEU A 92 2.23 6.53 22.91
N THR A 93 2.89 5.45 23.32
CA THR A 93 2.72 4.88 24.66
C THR A 93 3.27 5.83 25.74
N GLU A 94 4.46 6.37 25.54
CA GLU A 94 5.07 7.35 26.43
C GLU A 94 4.25 8.65 26.49
N MET A 95 3.75 9.13 25.36
CA MET A 95 2.87 10.29 25.31
C MET A 95 1.59 10.06 26.12
N ASN A 96 0.94 8.90 25.96
CA ASN A 96 -0.25 8.54 26.73
C ASN A 96 0.05 8.50 28.24
N LEU A 97 1.21 7.98 28.64
CA LEU A 97 1.66 7.98 30.02
C LEU A 97 1.90 9.42 30.52
N GLY A 98 2.58 10.25 29.72
CA GLY A 98 2.82 11.66 30.00
C GLY A 98 1.50 12.46 30.16
N MET A 99 0.52 12.19 29.29
CA MET A 99 -0.82 12.79 29.41
C MET A 99 -1.49 12.44 30.76
N ARG A 100 -1.42 11.19 31.19
CA ARG A 100 -1.95 10.77 32.50
C ARG A 100 -1.29 11.52 33.64
N PHE A 101 0.04 11.67 33.64
CA PHE A 101 0.74 12.42 34.67
C PHE A 101 0.43 13.93 34.62
N ASN A 102 0.26 14.49 33.44
CA ASN A 102 -0.15 15.90 33.32
C ASN A 102 -1.59 16.14 33.79
N MET A 103 -2.50 15.19 33.55
CA MET A 103 -3.90 15.29 33.99
C MET A 103 -4.06 15.10 35.50
N PHE A 104 -3.24 14.24 36.10
CA PHE A 104 -3.34 13.88 37.52
C PHE A 104 -2.18 14.42 38.35
N GLY A 105 -1.59 15.51 38.01
CA GLY A 105 -0.45 16.16 38.67
C GLY A 105 -0.13 15.64 40.07
N GLN A 106 1.10 15.61 40.46
CA GLN A 106 1.51 15.08 41.74
C GLN A 106 1.22 16.10 42.85
N PRO A 107 0.31 15.76 43.81
CA PRO A 107 0.06 16.61 44.97
C PRO A 107 1.26 16.54 45.91
N TRP A 108 1.63 17.66 46.45
CA TRP A 108 2.64 17.76 47.51
C TRP A 108 2.16 18.74 48.56
N VAL A 109 2.59 18.49 49.78
CA VAL A 109 2.26 19.31 50.96
C VAL A 109 3.51 19.61 51.74
N ASN A 110 3.63 20.85 52.17
CA ASN A 110 4.66 21.30 53.11
C ASN A 110 3.95 21.80 54.40
N GLY A 111 4.57 21.61 55.57
CA GLY A 111 4.02 22.09 56.85
C GLY A 111 2.96 21.18 57.48
N LEU A 112 3.02 19.86 57.23
CA LEU A 112 2.17 18.89 57.93
C LEU A 112 2.44 18.84 59.43
N ARG A 113 1.39 18.72 60.22
CA ARG A 113 1.52 18.41 61.65
C ARG A 113 2.12 17.03 61.87
N ALA A 114 2.98 16.89 62.88
CA ALA A 114 3.73 15.67 63.17
C ALA A 114 2.86 14.45 63.50
N ASP A 115 1.59 14.60 63.74
CA ASP A 115 0.62 13.55 64.06
C ASP A 115 -0.06 12.96 62.82
N GLN A 116 0.16 13.57 61.64
CA GLN A 116 -0.42 13.10 60.37
C GLN A 116 0.60 12.27 59.58
N SER A 117 0.78 11.02 59.97
CA SER A 117 1.74 10.10 59.34
C SER A 117 1.22 9.50 58.01
N MET A 118 -0.06 9.64 57.63
CA MET A 118 -0.64 9.17 56.41
C MET A 118 -1.56 10.22 55.77
N LEU A 119 -1.11 10.79 54.67
CA LEU A 119 -1.94 11.61 53.79
C LEU A 119 -2.79 10.74 52.86
N ARG A 120 -4.11 10.86 53.01
CA ARG A 120 -5.04 10.41 51.99
C ARG A 120 -5.46 11.59 51.11
N ALA A 121 -4.88 11.72 49.93
CA ALA A 121 -5.32 12.72 48.98
C ALA A 121 -6.49 12.14 48.14
N GLY A 122 -7.58 12.85 48.08
CA GLY A 122 -8.77 12.50 47.27
C GLY A 122 -9.76 13.65 47.27
N SER A 123 -10.62 13.69 46.27
CA SER A 123 -11.66 14.75 46.11
C SER A 123 -12.59 14.89 47.29
N ASN A 124 -12.68 13.89 48.15
CA ASN A 124 -13.55 13.86 49.33
C ASN A 124 -12.76 13.92 50.66
N THR A 125 -11.49 14.28 50.63
CA THR A 125 -10.64 14.34 51.83
C THR A 125 -10.25 15.78 52.11
N ILE A 126 -10.55 16.26 53.30
CA ILE A 126 -10.13 17.56 53.78
C ILE A 126 -8.74 17.38 54.39
N LEU A 127 -7.75 18.10 53.88
CA LEU A 127 -6.39 18.17 54.44
C LEU A 127 -6.38 19.27 55.50
N ASP A 128 -6.10 18.91 56.74
CA ASP A 128 -5.82 19.89 57.79
C ASP A 128 -4.35 20.28 57.74
N MET A 129 -4.11 21.49 57.29
CA MET A 129 -2.75 22.05 57.21
C MET A 129 -2.54 23.04 58.33
N GLY A 130 -1.35 23.02 58.97
CA GLY A 130 -0.97 23.99 60.01
C GLY A 130 -0.96 25.43 59.46
N GLU A 131 -0.73 26.43 60.35
CA GLU A 131 -0.77 27.87 60.01
C GLU A 131 0.10 28.24 58.80
N ASP A 132 1.21 27.52 58.56
CA ASP A 132 2.13 27.70 57.42
C ASP A 132 2.05 26.59 56.39
N GLY A 133 0.98 25.80 56.42
CA GLY A 133 0.80 24.65 55.52
C GLY A 133 0.53 25.07 54.07
N VAL A 134 1.24 24.52 53.11
CA VAL A 134 1.07 24.76 51.68
C VAL A 134 0.75 23.45 50.99
N TYR A 135 -0.38 23.40 50.30
CA TYR A 135 -0.76 22.32 49.37
C TYR A 135 -0.63 22.81 47.93
N ASN A 136 0.03 22.04 47.13
CA ASN A 136 0.12 22.35 45.70
C ASN A 136 0.12 21.08 44.89
N ILE A 137 -0.23 21.20 43.62
CA ILE A 137 -0.22 20.11 42.63
C ILE A 137 0.81 20.50 41.57
N THR A 138 1.83 19.70 41.43
CA THR A 138 2.82 19.90 40.38
C THR A 138 2.55 18.92 39.25
N SER A 139 2.35 19.42 38.06
CA SER A 139 2.27 18.60 36.83
C SER A 139 3.56 18.72 36.06
N PRO A 140 4.08 17.62 35.49
CA PRO A 140 5.17 17.71 34.53
C PRO A 140 4.74 18.62 33.38
N GLN A 141 5.55 19.62 33.05
CA GLN A 141 5.27 20.56 31.96
C GLN A 141 5.75 19.96 30.61
N GLY A 142 5.37 18.70 30.31
CA GLY A 142 5.68 18.08 29.03
C GLY A 142 4.86 18.73 27.92
N ASN A 143 5.52 19.13 26.83
CA ASN A 143 4.85 19.66 25.66
C ASN A 143 4.34 18.53 24.78
N ILE A 144 3.09 18.12 24.99
CA ILE A 144 2.44 17.03 24.24
C ILE A 144 2.33 17.37 22.76
N MET A 145 2.15 18.65 22.41
CA MET A 145 2.06 19.07 21.02
C MET A 145 3.39 18.85 20.28
N GLU A 146 4.51 19.16 20.90
CA GLU A 146 5.83 18.89 20.32
C GLU A 146 6.07 17.38 20.12
N ALA A 147 5.58 16.55 21.05
CA ALA A 147 5.67 15.09 20.89
C ALA A 147 4.83 14.60 19.69
N ILE A 148 3.62 15.13 19.50
CA ILE A 148 2.79 14.82 18.33
C ILE A 148 3.46 15.27 17.04
N GLU A 149 4.04 16.47 17.02
CA GLU A 149 4.73 17.00 15.86
C GLU A 149 5.99 16.19 15.51
N ASN A 150 6.73 15.74 16.51
CA ASN A 150 7.86 14.85 16.29
C ASN A 150 7.45 13.49 15.70
N ILE A 151 6.37 12.90 16.20
CA ILE A 151 5.81 11.65 15.63
C ILE A 151 5.40 11.85 14.18
N ARG A 152 4.70 12.95 13.87
CA ARG A 152 4.32 13.29 12.49
C ARG A 152 5.53 13.44 11.59
N PHE A 153 6.53 14.17 12.04
CA PHE A 153 7.78 14.38 11.30
C PHE A 153 8.50 13.06 10.98
N GLN A 154 8.56 12.12 11.94
CA GLN A 154 9.15 10.80 11.70
C GLN A 154 8.39 10.01 10.65
N ILE A 155 7.05 10.02 10.69
CA ILE A 155 6.22 9.34 9.71
C ILE A 155 6.38 9.98 8.32
N GLU A 156 6.41 11.31 8.24
CA GLU A 156 6.61 12.05 6.99
C GLU A 156 7.99 11.77 6.38
N LEU A 157 9.03 11.70 7.20
CA LEU A 157 10.38 11.40 6.74
C LEU A 157 10.48 9.99 6.14
N VAL A 158 9.91 8.98 6.81
CA VAL A 158 9.92 7.61 6.31
C VAL A 158 9.01 7.48 5.07
N ALA A 159 7.89 8.17 5.05
CA ALA A 159 7.02 8.21 3.88
C ALA A 159 7.76 8.80 2.66
N LEU A 160 8.49 9.91 2.86
CA LEU A 160 9.29 10.55 1.81
C LEU A 160 10.40 9.61 1.29
N ASN A 161 11.10 8.90 2.17
CA ASN A 161 12.11 7.92 1.76
C ASN A 161 11.55 6.75 0.95
N ASN A 162 10.26 6.48 1.08
CA ASN A 162 9.55 5.42 0.35
C ASN A 162 8.64 5.99 -0.77
N HIS A 163 8.89 7.22 -1.22
CA HIS A 163 8.12 7.91 -2.29
C HIS A 163 6.61 7.95 -2.02
N LEU A 164 6.23 7.94 -0.73
CA LEU A 164 4.84 8.01 -0.29
C LEU A 164 4.53 9.40 0.24
N PHE A 165 3.35 9.89 -0.09
CA PHE A 165 2.84 11.12 0.46
C PHE A 165 1.84 10.84 1.60
N VAL A 166 2.15 11.29 2.80
CA VAL A 166 1.25 11.23 3.97
C VAL A 166 0.74 12.62 4.28
N GLN A 167 -0.57 12.79 4.29
CA GLN A 167 -1.21 14.03 4.72
C GLN A 167 -1.96 13.81 6.02
N PHE A 168 -1.49 14.47 7.09
CA PHE A 168 -2.28 14.58 8.31
C PHE A 168 -3.35 15.66 8.08
N SER A 169 -4.64 15.28 8.05
CA SER A 169 -5.73 16.22 7.85
C SER A 169 -5.73 17.27 8.96
N GLU A 170 -5.41 18.50 8.62
CA GLU A 170 -5.80 19.63 9.44
C GLU A 170 -7.30 19.87 9.25
N SER A 171 -8.02 19.97 10.38
CA SER A 171 -9.46 20.23 10.37
C SER A 171 -9.70 21.58 9.68
N GLY A 172 -10.13 21.56 8.44
CA GLY A 172 -10.48 22.75 7.66
C GLY A 172 -9.64 23.03 6.40
N GLY A 173 -8.72 22.13 6.01
CA GLY A 173 -7.96 22.26 4.77
C GLY A 173 -8.87 22.11 3.53
N GLU A 174 -8.68 22.97 2.53
CA GLU A 174 -9.30 22.79 1.21
C GLU A 174 -8.85 21.46 0.61
N VAL A 175 -9.79 20.75 -0.02
CA VAL A 175 -9.47 19.53 -0.77
C VAL A 175 -8.43 19.88 -1.84
N PRO A 176 -7.25 19.23 -1.87
CA PRO A 176 -6.23 19.56 -2.85
C PRO A 176 -6.76 19.44 -4.27
N SER A 177 -6.40 20.37 -5.14
CA SER A 177 -6.75 20.28 -6.56
C SER A 177 -6.12 19.04 -7.21
N GLY A 178 -6.73 18.51 -8.26
CA GLY A 178 -6.17 17.38 -9.01
C GLY A 178 -4.72 17.61 -9.44
N ILE A 179 -4.36 18.83 -9.83
CA ILE A 179 -2.97 19.20 -10.18
C ILE A 179 -2.04 19.12 -8.94
N SER A 180 -2.50 19.59 -7.78
CA SER A 180 -1.72 19.49 -6.55
C SER A 180 -1.48 18.03 -6.14
N LEU A 181 -2.47 17.15 -6.32
CA LEU A 181 -2.31 15.72 -6.09
C LEU A 181 -1.34 15.09 -7.09
N MET A 182 -1.42 15.47 -8.38
CA MET A 182 -0.47 14.99 -9.40
C MET A 182 0.99 15.35 -9.07
N ILE A 183 1.23 16.58 -8.62
CA ILE A 183 2.59 17.01 -8.26
C ILE A 183 3.10 16.24 -7.05
N LYS A 184 2.25 16.01 -6.05
CA LYS A 184 2.61 15.27 -4.84
C LYS A 184 2.84 13.77 -5.09
N ASP A 185 2.27 13.24 -6.17
CA ASP A 185 2.37 11.82 -6.54
C ASP A 185 3.40 11.58 -7.65
N LEU A 186 4.17 12.62 -8.01
CA LEU A 186 5.13 12.53 -9.12
C LEU A 186 6.22 11.51 -8.84
N ASP A 187 6.81 11.53 -7.63
CA ASP A 187 7.88 10.62 -7.24
C ASP A 187 7.41 9.15 -7.29
N ARG A 188 6.19 8.86 -6.79
CA ARG A 188 5.59 7.54 -6.88
C ARG A 188 5.33 7.11 -8.32
N LYS A 189 5.04 8.05 -9.20
CA LYS A 189 4.85 7.77 -10.62
C LYS A 189 6.16 7.45 -11.32
N GLU A 190 7.24 8.11 -10.95
CA GLU A 190 8.59 7.78 -11.45
C GLU A 190 8.97 6.36 -11.02
N ASP A 191 8.80 5.99 -9.74
CA ASP A 191 8.99 4.63 -9.24
C ASP A 191 8.19 3.60 -10.04
N TYR A 192 6.92 3.89 -10.31
CA TYR A 192 6.06 3.00 -11.10
C TYR A 192 6.64 2.73 -12.50
N TYR A 193 7.20 3.74 -13.17
CA TYR A 193 7.80 3.55 -14.49
C TYR A 193 9.13 2.79 -14.42
N ASP A 194 9.90 2.98 -13.37
CA ASP A 194 11.14 2.22 -13.15
C ASP A 194 10.83 0.75 -12.86
N ASP A 195 9.80 0.50 -12.04
CA ASP A 195 9.32 -0.85 -11.71
C ASP A 195 8.80 -1.62 -12.94
N ILE A 196 8.20 -0.97 -13.92
CA ILE A 196 7.65 -1.62 -15.12
C ILE A 196 8.71 -2.48 -15.85
N ALA A 197 9.94 -1.99 -15.95
CA ALA A 197 11.00 -2.71 -16.64
C ALA A 197 11.33 -4.04 -15.94
N LEU A 198 11.41 -4.00 -14.61
CA LEU A 198 11.66 -5.16 -13.76
C LEU A 198 10.47 -6.14 -13.79
N TRP A 199 9.25 -5.65 -13.67
CA TRP A 199 8.06 -6.49 -13.74
C TRP A 199 7.85 -7.15 -15.11
N ARG A 200 8.21 -6.49 -16.20
CA ARG A 200 8.21 -7.12 -17.54
C ARG A 200 9.17 -8.29 -17.63
N LEU A 201 10.33 -8.20 -16.94
CA LEU A 201 11.26 -9.31 -16.86
C LEU A 201 10.66 -10.50 -16.11
N TYR A 202 10.06 -10.25 -14.94
CA TYR A 202 9.41 -11.29 -14.14
C TYR A 202 8.23 -11.94 -14.86
N GLU A 203 7.39 -11.18 -15.52
CA GLU A 203 6.26 -11.71 -16.31
C GLU A 203 6.77 -12.62 -17.44
N LYS A 204 7.87 -12.25 -18.08
CA LYS A 204 8.51 -13.10 -19.08
C LYS A 204 9.06 -14.39 -18.47
N GLU A 205 9.64 -14.32 -17.28
CA GLU A 205 10.11 -15.52 -16.57
C GLU A 205 8.93 -16.41 -16.13
N PHE A 206 7.84 -15.84 -15.63
CA PHE A 206 6.61 -16.58 -15.33
C PHE A 206 6.10 -17.32 -16.57
N TYR A 207 6.00 -16.62 -17.68
CA TYR A 207 5.55 -17.22 -18.93
C TYR A 207 6.46 -18.36 -19.41
N ASN A 208 7.79 -18.23 -19.25
CA ASN A 208 8.71 -19.30 -19.58
C ASN A 208 8.51 -20.54 -18.70
N VAL A 209 8.29 -20.37 -17.40
CA VAL A 209 7.96 -21.47 -16.49
C VAL A 209 6.62 -22.09 -16.86
N GLU A 210 5.58 -21.30 -17.11
CA GLU A 210 4.28 -21.80 -17.57
C GLU A 210 4.37 -22.59 -18.87
N ARG A 211 5.19 -22.13 -19.83
CA ARG A 211 5.42 -22.80 -21.09
C ARG A 211 6.00 -24.19 -20.90
N VAL A 212 7.00 -24.35 -20.04
CA VAL A 212 7.59 -25.67 -19.72
C VAL A 212 6.58 -26.60 -19.07
N ILE A 213 5.79 -26.08 -18.12
CA ILE A 213 4.74 -26.86 -17.46
C ILE A 213 3.63 -27.26 -18.44
N ALA A 214 3.22 -26.35 -19.32
CA ALA A 214 2.21 -26.59 -20.35
C ALA A 214 2.67 -27.65 -21.35
N GLU A 215 3.93 -27.56 -21.82
CA GLU A 215 4.54 -28.52 -22.74
C GLU A 215 4.57 -29.91 -22.15
N TYR A 216 4.93 -30.05 -20.88
CA TYR A 216 4.87 -31.35 -20.17
C TYR A 216 3.44 -31.91 -20.14
N ASN A 217 2.42 -31.07 -20.03
CA ASN A 217 1.02 -31.48 -20.06
C ASN A 217 0.44 -31.59 -21.49
N GLY A 218 1.26 -31.49 -22.52
CA GLY A 218 0.84 -31.62 -23.92
C GLY A 218 0.15 -30.39 -24.49
N ILE A 219 0.28 -29.24 -23.83
CA ILE A 219 -0.28 -27.95 -24.27
C ILE A 219 0.87 -27.12 -24.86
N SER A 220 0.71 -26.68 -26.12
CA SER A 220 1.70 -25.80 -26.76
C SER A 220 1.28 -24.34 -26.57
N LEU A 221 2.13 -23.55 -25.94
CA LEU A 221 1.98 -22.10 -25.83
C LEU A 221 2.86 -21.38 -26.86
N PRO A 222 2.48 -20.16 -27.31
CA PRO A 222 3.27 -19.36 -28.24
C PRO A 222 4.68 -19.06 -27.69
N GLU A 223 5.65 -18.85 -28.58
CA GLU A 223 6.97 -18.40 -28.16
C GLU A 223 7.00 -16.90 -27.85
N GLU A 224 6.19 -16.12 -28.54
CA GLU A 224 6.09 -14.69 -28.33
C GLU A 224 5.11 -14.38 -27.20
N PHE A 225 5.60 -13.64 -26.23
CA PHE A 225 4.84 -13.15 -25.08
C PHE A 225 5.13 -11.65 -24.90
N GLY A 226 4.09 -10.87 -24.75
CA GLY A 226 4.17 -9.45 -24.49
C GLY A 226 3.21 -9.08 -23.38
N VAL A 227 3.71 -8.31 -22.42
CA VAL A 227 2.91 -7.70 -21.35
C VAL A 227 2.94 -6.20 -21.52
N ASP A 228 1.78 -5.60 -21.44
CA ASP A 228 1.60 -4.16 -21.36
C ASP A 228 0.98 -3.80 -20.02
N PHE A 229 1.52 -2.74 -19.39
CA PHE A 229 1.04 -2.24 -18.11
C PHE A 229 0.18 -1.00 -18.36
N GLU A 230 -0.98 -0.95 -17.72
CA GLU A 230 -1.90 0.18 -17.84
C GLU A 230 -1.25 1.45 -17.25
N GLU A 231 -1.31 2.56 -17.98
CA GLU A 231 -0.81 3.83 -17.47
C GLU A 231 -1.64 4.30 -16.28
N VAL A 232 -0.96 4.84 -15.26
CA VAL A 232 -1.63 5.44 -14.11
C VAL A 232 -2.36 6.70 -14.54
N GLU A 233 -3.68 6.63 -14.64
CA GLU A 233 -4.53 7.78 -14.91
C GLU A 233 -4.97 8.45 -13.59
N TYR A 234 -4.71 9.75 -13.49
CA TYR A 234 -5.23 10.54 -12.37
C TYR A 234 -6.70 10.89 -12.60
N PRO A 235 -7.51 10.90 -11.53
CA PRO A 235 -8.88 11.34 -11.62
C PRO A 235 -8.89 12.81 -12.09
N LYS A 236 -9.37 13.03 -13.30
CA LYS A 236 -9.59 14.36 -13.86
C LYS A 236 -10.84 14.95 -13.23
N THR A 237 -10.86 16.26 -13.02
CA THR A 237 -12.12 16.90 -12.68
C THR A 237 -13.10 16.76 -13.85
N ILE A 238 -14.40 16.74 -13.55
CA ILE A 238 -15.44 16.65 -14.59
C ILE A 238 -15.24 17.76 -15.63
N GLN A 239 -14.82 18.94 -15.21
CA GLN A 239 -14.55 20.08 -16.11
C GLN A 239 -13.35 19.83 -17.01
N ASP A 240 -12.24 19.31 -16.49
CA ASP A 240 -11.05 18.97 -17.27
C ASP A 240 -11.36 17.87 -18.29
N GLN A 241 -12.16 16.88 -17.88
CA GLN A 241 -12.62 15.83 -18.77
C GLN A 241 -13.46 16.36 -19.92
N ILE A 242 -14.45 17.22 -19.63
CA ILE A 242 -15.29 17.86 -20.64
C ILE A 242 -14.44 18.72 -21.60
N MET A 243 -13.50 19.51 -21.07
CA MET A 243 -12.63 20.34 -21.91
C MET A 243 -11.75 19.50 -22.84
N LYS A 244 -11.21 18.41 -22.34
CA LYS A 244 -10.41 17.46 -23.13
C LYS A 244 -11.27 16.82 -24.23
N ASP A 245 -12.43 16.28 -23.86
CA ASP A 245 -13.33 15.60 -24.79
C ASP A 245 -13.83 16.56 -25.89
N ASP A 246 -14.13 17.81 -25.54
CA ASP A 246 -14.49 18.85 -26.49
C ASP A 246 -13.33 19.20 -27.45
N PHE A 247 -12.10 19.28 -26.92
CA PHE A 247 -10.92 19.49 -27.74
C PHE A 247 -10.69 18.33 -28.71
N ASP A 248 -10.77 17.09 -28.23
CA ASP A 248 -10.56 15.88 -29.02
C ASP A 248 -11.62 15.74 -30.12
N ILE A 249 -12.90 16.05 -29.81
CA ILE A 249 -13.98 16.06 -30.80
C ILE A 249 -13.75 17.15 -31.86
N LYS A 250 -13.39 18.39 -31.45
CA LYS A 250 -13.15 19.50 -32.36
C LYS A 250 -12.01 19.24 -33.33
N ASN A 251 -10.98 18.52 -32.87
CA ASN A 251 -9.81 18.17 -33.69
C ASN A 251 -9.95 16.83 -34.39
N ASN A 252 -11.12 16.16 -34.33
CA ASN A 252 -11.41 14.86 -34.93
C ASN A 252 -10.49 13.73 -34.43
N LEU A 253 -9.97 13.83 -33.22
CA LEU A 253 -9.11 12.81 -32.59
C LEU A 253 -9.95 11.65 -32.05
N ILE A 254 -11.16 11.93 -31.56
CA ILE A 254 -12.08 10.95 -31.02
C ILE A 254 -13.52 11.25 -31.46
N THR A 255 -14.35 10.21 -31.52
CA THR A 255 -15.79 10.36 -31.81
C THR A 255 -16.60 10.34 -30.52
N ARG A 256 -17.79 10.96 -30.52
CA ARG A 256 -18.71 10.92 -29.38
C ARG A 256 -19.11 9.49 -28.99
N ALA A 257 -19.22 8.59 -29.96
CA ALA A 257 -19.50 7.18 -29.73
C ALA A 257 -18.38 6.48 -28.96
N LYS A 258 -17.12 6.80 -29.27
CA LYS A 258 -15.97 6.27 -28.52
C LYS A 258 -15.91 6.81 -27.08
N ILE A 259 -16.25 8.08 -26.88
CA ILE A 259 -16.34 8.66 -25.52
C ILE A 259 -17.43 7.95 -24.73
N MET A 260 -18.62 7.78 -25.29
CA MET A 260 -19.73 7.10 -24.64
C MET A 260 -19.41 5.63 -24.30
N ALA A 261 -18.71 4.92 -25.20
CA ALA A 261 -18.26 3.55 -24.97
C ALA A 261 -17.13 3.47 -23.91
N ARG A 262 -16.25 4.50 -23.83
CA ARG A 262 -15.23 4.62 -22.77
C ARG A 262 -15.87 4.78 -21.40
N ASP A 263 -16.89 5.63 -21.30
CA ASP A 263 -17.55 5.95 -20.03
C ASP A 263 -18.53 4.85 -19.60
N ASN A 264 -18.96 3.99 -20.54
CA ASN A 264 -19.83 2.84 -20.29
C ASN A 264 -19.20 1.56 -20.87
N LYS A 265 -18.42 0.88 -20.03
CA LYS A 265 -17.65 -0.34 -20.44
C LYS A 265 -18.51 -1.48 -21.01
N ASP A 266 -19.81 -1.45 -20.77
CA ASP A 266 -20.76 -2.46 -21.29
C ASP A 266 -21.22 -2.18 -22.72
N LEU A 267 -20.88 -1.02 -23.30
CA LEU A 267 -21.30 -0.61 -24.63
C LEU A 267 -20.18 -0.76 -25.65
N THR A 268 -20.48 -1.40 -26.77
CA THR A 268 -19.61 -1.32 -27.94
C THR A 268 -19.74 0.04 -28.63
N THR A 269 -18.72 0.46 -29.38
CA THR A 269 -18.76 1.73 -30.12
C THR A 269 -19.93 1.83 -31.07
N GLU A 270 -20.37 0.69 -31.67
CA GLU A 270 -21.53 0.64 -32.56
C GLU A 270 -22.85 0.84 -31.82
N GLN A 271 -22.99 0.25 -30.63
CA GLN A 271 -24.14 0.44 -29.76
C GLN A 271 -24.21 1.90 -29.25
N ALA A 272 -23.08 2.45 -28.84
CA ALA A 272 -23.00 3.87 -28.46
C ALA A 272 -23.39 4.81 -29.59
N GLN A 273 -22.99 4.53 -30.84
CA GLN A 273 -23.39 5.32 -31.99
C GLN A 273 -24.91 5.28 -32.22
N ARG A 274 -25.54 4.11 -32.09
CA ARG A 274 -27.01 3.99 -32.23
C ARG A 274 -27.74 4.80 -31.18
N ILE A 275 -27.31 4.75 -29.93
CA ILE A 275 -27.89 5.55 -28.84
C ILE A 275 -27.77 7.04 -29.12
N ILE A 276 -26.62 7.49 -29.63
CA ILE A 276 -26.42 8.90 -29.99
C ILE A 276 -27.36 9.33 -31.11
N ASP A 277 -27.54 8.49 -32.12
CA ASP A 277 -28.43 8.79 -33.27
C ASP A 277 -29.91 8.79 -32.83
N GLU A 278 -30.32 7.86 -31.96
CA GLU A 278 -31.65 7.86 -31.34
C GLU A 278 -31.89 9.13 -30.51
N ASN A 279 -30.96 9.49 -29.62
CA ASN A 279 -31.06 10.69 -28.79
C ASN A 279 -31.13 11.97 -29.65
N LYS A 280 -30.39 12.02 -30.76
CA LYS A 280 -30.43 13.12 -31.68
C LYS A 280 -31.82 13.28 -32.32
N THR A 281 -32.41 12.15 -32.75
CA THR A 281 -33.75 12.15 -33.36
C THR A 281 -34.82 12.57 -32.36
N VAL A 282 -34.76 12.10 -31.10
CA VAL A 282 -35.69 12.52 -30.04
C VAL A 282 -35.56 14.02 -29.74
N ASN A 283 -34.33 14.52 -29.57
CA ASN A 283 -34.11 15.93 -29.28
C ASN A 283 -34.55 16.88 -30.44
N GLU A 284 -34.45 16.41 -31.70
CA GLU A 284 -34.97 17.16 -32.87
C GLU A 284 -36.50 17.16 -32.89
N GLN A 285 -37.16 16.16 -32.39
CA GLN A 285 -38.62 16.08 -32.26
C GLN A 285 -39.19 16.93 -31.12
N GLU A 286 -38.48 16.93 -29.97
CA GLU A 286 -38.91 17.68 -28.77
C GLU A 286 -38.64 19.22 -28.87
N ASN A 287 -37.63 19.64 -29.64
CA ASN A 287 -37.25 21.04 -29.82
C ASN A 287 -37.20 21.49 -31.31
N PRO A 288 -38.33 21.63 -31.98
CA PRO A 288 -38.35 22.02 -33.39
C PRO A 288 -37.85 23.45 -33.67
N VAL A 289 -37.81 24.31 -32.65
CA VAL A 289 -37.43 25.73 -32.81
C VAL A 289 -35.94 25.96 -33.08
N ILE A 290 -35.08 24.98 -32.77
CA ILE A 290 -33.61 25.13 -32.97
C ILE A 290 -33.22 24.97 -34.45
N ASN A 291 -34.04 24.34 -35.27
CA ASN A 291 -33.74 24.07 -36.67
C ASN A 291 -34.09 25.24 -37.63
N GLU A 292 -34.95 26.15 -37.24
CA GLU A 292 -35.29 27.34 -38.10
C GLU A 292 -34.18 28.39 -38.12
N VAL A 293 -33.34 28.48 -37.10
CA VAL A 293 -32.25 29.48 -37.02
C VAL A 293 -31.01 29.03 -37.84
N LYS A 294 -30.84 27.77 -38.15
CA LYS A 294 -29.69 27.31 -38.96
C LYS A 294 -29.88 27.40 -40.46
N ASN A 295 -31.10 27.55 -40.94
CA ASN A 295 -31.38 27.68 -42.39
C ASN A 295 -31.47 29.13 -42.89
N ASN A 296 -31.27 30.14 -42.02
CA ASN A 296 -31.34 31.57 -42.35
C ASN A 296 -30.01 32.33 -42.18
N ASN A 297 -28.86 31.60 -42.16
CA ASN A 297 -27.54 32.22 -42.21
C ASN A 297 -26.69 31.62 -43.33
#